data_336cbd632a82defa09d7920ec9bbd1cf
#
_entry.id   336cbd632a82defa09d7920ec9bbd1cf
#
_cell.length_a   1.000
_cell.length_b   1.000
_cell.length_c   1.000
_cell.angle_alpha   90.00
_cell.angle_beta   90.00
_cell.angle_gamma   90.00
#
_symmetry.space_group_name_H-M   'P 1'
#
loop_
_entity.id
_entity.type
_entity.pdbx_description
1 polymer ?
#
loop_
_entity_poly.entity_id
_entity_poly.type
_entity_poly.pdbx_seq_one_letter_code
_entity_poly.pdbx_strand_id
1 'polypeptide(L)'
;YADNYLIAGSEGREPESESGAFYARLRHERYLNNQARFAGVANAAALAPGQELKVTGNDVPAQFGKGVIVTRITSHARRDRSYEVHFEAIPYSEEYCFRPILINKPKMAGTLPARVTSTTVNDTYGHIDKDGRYRVN
;
A
#
# COMPACT_ATOMS: atom_id res chain seq x y z
N TYR A 1 -10.22 -4.38 -18.06
CA TYR A 1 -9.85 -5.43 -17.10
C TYR A 1 -10.95 -5.49 -16.06
N ALA A 2 -11.95 -6.30 -16.29
CA ALA A 2 -12.95 -6.59 -15.27
C ALA A 2 -12.49 -7.88 -14.57
N ASP A 3 -11.77 -7.74 -13.47
CA ASP A 3 -11.59 -8.84 -12.55
C ASP A 3 -12.90 -9.02 -11.81
N ASN A 4 -13.63 -10.08 -12.11
CA ASN A 4 -14.80 -10.52 -11.37
C ASN A 4 -14.38 -11.10 -10.00
N TYR A 5 -13.56 -10.38 -9.26
CA TYR A 5 -13.32 -10.71 -7.88
C TYR A 5 -14.51 -10.26 -7.06
N LEU A 6 -15.26 -11.22 -6.61
CA LEU A 6 -16.29 -11.03 -5.62
C LEU A 6 -15.62 -10.77 -4.28
N ILE A 7 -15.76 -9.58 -3.75
CA ILE A 7 -15.36 -9.32 -2.37
C ILE A 7 -16.27 -10.18 -1.50
N ALA A 8 -15.68 -11.14 -0.78
CA ALA A 8 -16.42 -11.96 0.18
C ALA A 8 -17.06 -11.03 1.24
N GLY A 9 -18.33 -10.74 1.06
CA GLY A 9 -19.13 -10.01 2.02
C GLY A 9 -19.47 -10.88 3.23
N SER A 10 -19.90 -10.26 4.31
CA SER A 10 -20.60 -10.94 5.39
C SER A 10 -21.87 -11.61 4.86
N GLU A 11 -22.29 -12.68 5.51
CA GLU A 11 -23.50 -13.43 5.16
C GLU A 11 -24.70 -12.49 4.92
N GLY A 12 -25.35 -12.63 3.76
CA GLY A 12 -26.50 -11.78 3.39
C GLY A 12 -26.18 -10.53 2.56
N ARG A 13 -24.91 -10.20 2.32
CA ARG A 13 -24.52 -9.11 1.44
C ARG A 13 -24.21 -9.63 0.04
N GLU A 14 -24.81 -9.03 -0.96
CA GLU A 14 -24.47 -9.38 -2.35
C GLU A 14 -23.01 -8.94 -2.64
N PRO A 15 -22.23 -9.80 -3.29
CA PRO A 15 -20.87 -9.47 -3.65
C PRO A 15 -20.87 -8.34 -4.69
N GLU A 16 -20.06 -7.31 -4.44
CA GLU A 16 -19.85 -6.22 -5.40
C GLU A 16 -18.67 -6.55 -6.32
N SER A 17 -18.83 -6.30 -7.62
CA SER A 17 -17.72 -6.41 -8.55
C SER A 17 -16.73 -5.26 -8.36
N GLU A 18 -15.44 -5.57 -8.29
CA GLU A 18 -14.40 -4.54 -8.26
C GLU A 18 -14.35 -3.79 -9.61
N SER A 19 -14.17 -2.47 -9.54
CA SER A 19 -14.02 -1.65 -10.75
C SER A 19 -12.65 -1.86 -11.38
N GLY A 20 -12.60 -2.46 -12.57
CA GLY A 20 -11.37 -2.60 -13.36
C GLY A 20 -10.71 -1.26 -13.70
N ALA A 21 -11.51 -0.20 -13.91
CA ALA A 21 -11.03 1.15 -14.15
C ALA A 21 -10.28 1.72 -12.93
N PHE A 22 -10.77 1.46 -11.71
CA PHE A 22 -10.12 1.85 -10.47
C PHE A 22 -8.73 1.21 -10.33
N TYR A 23 -8.62 -0.10 -10.56
CA TYR A 23 -7.34 -0.80 -10.48
C TYR A 23 -6.38 -0.41 -11.60
N ALA A 24 -6.88 -0.15 -12.80
CA ALA A 24 -6.07 0.37 -13.90
C ALA A 24 -5.45 1.73 -13.54
N ARG A 25 -6.24 2.64 -12.95
CA ARG A 25 -5.76 3.93 -12.45
C ARG A 25 -4.68 3.76 -11.38
N LEU A 26 -4.90 2.90 -10.36
CA LEU A 26 -3.90 2.65 -9.33
C LEU A 26 -2.58 2.11 -9.88
N ARG A 27 -2.64 1.23 -10.87
CA ARG A 27 -1.44 0.71 -11.54
C ARG A 27 -0.73 1.80 -12.35
N HIS A 28 -1.50 2.63 -13.04
CA HIS A 28 -0.95 3.75 -13.81
C HIS A 28 -0.26 4.77 -12.89
N GLU A 29 -0.89 5.15 -11.78
CA GLU A 29 -0.28 6.05 -10.78
C GLU A 29 1.03 5.47 -10.22
N ARG A 30 1.10 4.17 -9.92
CA ARG A 30 2.37 3.52 -9.51
C ARG A 30 3.43 3.59 -10.59
N TYR A 31 3.04 3.42 -11.84
CA TYR A 31 3.97 3.53 -12.96
C TYR A 31 4.54 4.95 -13.08
N LEU A 32 3.70 5.97 -12.98
CA LEU A 32 4.12 7.37 -12.96
C LEU A 32 5.06 7.67 -11.79
N ASN A 33 4.76 7.16 -10.60
CA ASN A 33 5.60 7.32 -9.40
C ASN A 33 6.99 6.67 -9.54
N ASN A 34 7.15 5.71 -10.45
CA ASN A 34 8.43 5.05 -10.69
C ASN A 34 9.30 5.72 -11.76
N GLN A 35 8.77 6.71 -12.49
CA GLN A 35 9.50 7.36 -13.60
C GLN A 35 10.65 8.24 -13.14
N ALA A 36 10.51 8.90 -12.00
CA ALA A 36 11.55 9.75 -11.45
C ALA A 36 11.68 9.54 -9.94
N ARG A 37 12.89 9.40 -9.47
CA ARG A 37 13.22 9.28 -8.06
C ARG A 37 14.36 10.21 -7.70
N PHE A 38 14.27 10.80 -6.54
CA PHE A 38 15.29 11.63 -5.95
C PHE A 38 15.85 10.97 -4.71
N ALA A 39 17.11 11.19 -4.45
CA ALA A 39 17.76 10.82 -3.22
C ALA A 39 18.51 12.03 -2.68
N GLY A 40 18.52 12.19 -1.39
CA GLY A 40 19.20 13.29 -0.73
C GLY A 40 19.59 12.96 0.69
N VAL A 41 20.39 13.85 1.26
CA VAL A 41 20.80 13.79 2.66
C VAL A 41 20.39 15.09 3.33
N ALA A 42 19.81 14.98 4.51
CA ALA A 42 19.40 16.11 5.34
C ALA A 42 19.80 15.88 6.80
N ASN A 43 19.80 16.94 7.57
CA ASN A 43 20.01 16.89 9.02
C ASN A 43 18.71 17.17 9.81
N ALA A 44 17.56 17.16 9.11
CA ALA A 44 16.26 17.46 9.71
C ALA A 44 15.67 16.24 10.41
N ALA A 45 15.61 16.28 11.73
CA ALA A 45 15.06 15.18 12.55
C ALA A 45 13.54 14.98 12.36
N ALA A 46 12.82 15.99 11.88
CA ALA A 46 11.37 15.95 11.71
C ALA A 46 10.91 15.40 10.35
N LEU A 47 11.85 14.99 9.47
CA LEU A 47 11.51 14.47 8.17
C LEU A 47 10.87 13.08 8.30
N ALA A 48 9.73 12.87 7.61
CA ALA A 48 9.00 11.60 7.64
C ALA A 48 8.46 11.21 6.24
N PRO A 49 8.29 9.90 5.96
CA PRO A 49 7.64 9.46 4.75
C PRO A 49 6.21 10.01 4.64
N GLY A 50 5.83 10.39 3.42
CA GLY A 50 4.53 11.00 3.13
C GLY A 50 4.50 12.52 3.23
N GLN A 51 5.56 13.15 3.71
CA GLN A 51 5.64 14.61 3.78
C GLN A 51 6.01 15.20 2.42
N GLU A 52 5.43 16.35 2.12
CA GLU A 52 5.88 17.22 1.04
C GLU A 52 7.10 18.02 1.51
N LEU A 53 8.17 17.93 0.74
CA LEU A 53 9.40 18.66 0.98
C LEU A 53 9.59 19.69 -0.13
N LYS A 54 9.65 20.98 0.23
CA LYS A 54 10.04 22.07 -0.67
C LYS A 54 11.50 22.41 -0.44
N VAL A 55 12.29 22.26 -1.49
CA VAL A 55 13.69 22.63 -1.47
C VAL A 55 13.82 24.06 -1.95
N THR A 56 14.41 24.92 -1.11
CA THR A 56 14.59 26.33 -1.42
C THR A 56 16.08 26.68 -1.43
N GLY A 57 16.50 27.55 -2.34
CA GLY A 57 17.89 27.98 -2.45
C GLY A 57 18.19 28.52 -3.84
N ASN A 58 19.42 29.04 -4.02
CA ASN A 58 19.81 29.67 -5.30
C ASN A 58 20.14 28.65 -6.41
N ASP A 59 20.58 27.45 -6.03
CA ASP A 59 21.03 26.39 -6.96
C ASP A 59 20.14 25.14 -6.91
N VAL A 60 18.84 25.34 -6.66
CA VAL A 60 17.90 24.22 -6.63
C VAL A 60 17.65 23.72 -8.04
N PRO A 61 17.88 22.42 -8.33
CA PRO A 61 17.56 21.87 -9.64
C PRO A 61 16.08 22.05 -10.00
N ALA A 62 15.79 22.38 -11.25
CA ALA A 62 14.43 22.67 -11.72
C ALA A 62 13.42 21.56 -11.42
N GLN A 63 13.88 20.31 -11.30
CA GLN A 63 13.08 19.14 -10.98
C GLN A 63 12.45 19.22 -9.57
N PHE A 64 13.03 20.01 -8.65
CA PHE A 64 12.50 20.22 -7.30
C PHE A 64 11.55 21.42 -7.19
N GLY A 65 11.34 22.17 -8.28
CA GLY A 65 10.59 23.43 -8.27
C GLY A 65 9.15 23.30 -7.79
N LYS A 66 8.51 22.16 -8.02
CA LYS A 66 7.15 21.86 -7.53
C LYS A 66 7.13 21.18 -6.16
N GLY A 67 8.29 20.86 -5.57
CA GLY A 67 8.42 20.05 -4.38
C GLY A 67 8.53 18.56 -4.68
N VAL A 68 8.75 17.79 -3.61
CA VAL A 68 8.87 16.34 -3.67
C VAL A 68 8.11 15.69 -2.52
N ILE A 69 7.64 14.48 -2.71
CA ILE A 69 7.06 13.65 -1.65
C ILE A 69 8.12 12.67 -1.16
N VAL A 70 8.42 12.72 0.11
CA VAL A 70 9.34 11.78 0.76
C VAL A 70 8.69 10.40 0.80
N THR A 71 9.36 9.39 0.23
CA THR A 71 8.84 8.02 0.16
C THR A 71 9.50 7.08 1.16
N ARG A 72 10.76 7.35 1.48
CA ARG A 72 11.55 6.55 2.40
C ARG A 72 12.57 7.41 3.11
N ILE A 73 12.84 7.08 4.36
CA ILE A 73 13.95 7.65 5.12
C ILE A 73 14.78 6.55 5.77
N THR A 74 16.08 6.84 5.92
CA THR A 74 16.99 6.05 6.74
C THR A 74 17.80 7.02 7.57
N SER A 75 17.66 6.99 8.89
CA SER A 75 18.35 7.91 9.80
C SER A 75 19.53 7.24 10.48
N HIS A 76 20.60 8.00 10.61
CA HIS A 76 21.80 7.60 11.33
C HIS A 76 22.08 8.61 12.44
N ALA A 77 22.08 8.11 13.68
CA ALA A 77 22.40 8.90 14.86
C ALA A 77 23.53 8.22 15.63
N ARG A 78 24.59 8.97 15.91
CA ARG A 78 25.73 8.54 16.74
C ARG A 78 26.16 9.67 17.65
N ARG A 79 26.72 9.33 18.79
CA ARG A 79 27.16 10.31 19.79
C ARG A 79 28.34 11.18 19.30
N ASP A 80 29.14 10.61 18.40
CA ASP A 80 30.39 11.17 17.88
C ASP A 80 30.23 11.82 16.50
N ARG A 81 29.03 11.85 15.94
CA ARG A 81 28.76 12.38 14.60
C ARG A 81 27.44 13.13 14.54
N SER A 82 27.36 14.06 13.61
CA SER A 82 26.11 14.75 13.31
C SER A 82 25.02 13.78 12.88
N TYR A 83 23.80 14.12 13.25
CA TYR A 83 22.61 13.37 12.79
C TYR A 83 22.43 13.54 11.27
N GLU A 84 22.23 12.44 10.58
CA GLU A 84 22.01 12.40 9.13
C GLU A 84 20.77 11.59 8.80
N VAL A 85 19.98 12.11 7.87
CA VAL A 85 18.81 11.43 7.28
C VAL A 85 19.02 11.31 5.79
N HIS A 86 19.15 10.09 5.32
CA HIS A 86 19.08 9.77 3.91
C HIS A 86 17.61 9.59 3.53
N PHE A 87 17.14 10.31 2.53
CA PHE A 87 15.77 10.21 2.08
C PHE A 87 15.69 9.89 0.60
N GLU A 88 14.66 9.14 0.25
CA GLU A 88 14.20 8.95 -1.12
C GLU A 88 12.89 9.70 -1.30
N ALA A 89 12.69 10.27 -2.47
CA ALA A 89 11.52 11.06 -2.79
C ALA A 89 11.11 10.89 -4.25
N ILE A 90 9.88 11.26 -4.57
CA ILE A 90 9.35 11.37 -5.93
C ILE A 90 8.88 12.81 -6.18
N PRO A 91 8.79 13.27 -7.43
CA PRO A 91 8.23 14.57 -7.73
C PRO A 91 6.83 14.73 -7.17
N TYR A 92 6.54 15.90 -6.58
CA TYR A 92 5.17 16.24 -6.23
C TYR A 92 4.33 16.45 -7.49
N SER A 93 3.10 15.92 -7.48
CA SER A 93 2.13 16.13 -8.56
C SER A 93 0.74 16.31 -7.97
N GLU A 94 -0.02 17.24 -8.53
CA GLU A 94 -1.44 17.45 -8.23
C GLU A 94 -2.35 16.50 -9.03
N GLU A 95 -1.82 15.93 -10.12
CA GLU A 95 -2.59 15.11 -11.06
C GLU A 95 -2.75 13.66 -10.60
N TYR A 96 -1.79 13.15 -9.82
CA TYR A 96 -1.80 11.77 -9.33
C TYR A 96 -1.21 11.67 -7.93
N CYS A 97 -1.72 10.70 -7.16
CA CYS A 97 -1.28 10.46 -5.81
C CYS A 97 -0.04 9.57 -5.73
N PHE A 98 0.71 9.72 -4.65
CA PHE A 98 1.72 8.73 -4.29
C PHE A 98 1.07 7.37 -4.02
N ARG A 99 1.61 6.32 -4.65
CA ARG A 99 1.21 4.93 -4.43
C ARG A 99 2.43 4.10 -4.05
N PRO A 100 2.41 3.47 -2.89
CA PRO A 100 3.53 2.62 -2.47
C PRO A 100 3.71 1.42 -3.41
N ILE A 101 4.93 0.89 -3.43
CA ILE A 101 5.25 -0.32 -4.18
C ILE A 101 4.42 -1.49 -3.64
N LEU A 102 3.88 -2.30 -4.55
CA LEU A 102 3.19 -3.52 -4.16
C LEU A 102 4.20 -4.51 -3.57
N ILE A 103 3.93 -4.92 -2.35
CA ILE A 103 4.66 -6.01 -1.71
C ILE A 103 4.13 -7.34 -2.28
N ASN A 104 5.01 -8.29 -2.54
CA ASN A 104 4.58 -9.63 -2.92
C ASN A 104 3.68 -10.21 -1.83
N LYS A 105 2.45 -10.54 -2.21
CA LYS A 105 1.50 -11.16 -1.29
C LYS A 105 2.04 -12.53 -0.87
N PRO A 106 2.23 -12.78 0.43
CA PRO A 106 2.68 -14.09 0.88
C PRO A 106 1.64 -15.15 0.49
N LYS A 107 2.12 -16.24 -0.05
CA LYS A 107 1.28 -17.39 -0.38
C LYS A 107 1.55 -18.49 0.62
N MET A 108 0.48 -19.06 1.20
CA MET A 108 0.60 -20.29 1.96
C MET A 108 0.76 -21.45 0.98
N ALA A 109 1.84 -22.23 1.17
CA ALA A 109 2.04 -23.48 0.45
C ALA A 109 1.43 -24.62 1.27
N GLY A 110 0.60 -25.44 0.63
CA GLY A 110 -0.03 -26.60 1.25
C GLY A 110 -1.47 -26.42 1.69
N THR A 111 -1.95 -27.34 2.47
CA THR A 111 -3.31 -27.39 3.00
C THR A 111 -3.31 -27.13 4.50
N LEU A 112 -4.31 -26.40 4.97
CA LEU A 112 -4.55 -26.21 6.39
C LEU A 112 -5.76 -27.08 6.80
N PRO A 113 -5.61 -27.94 7.82
CA PRO A 113 -6.74 -28.66 8.38
C PRO A 113 -7.67 -27.66 9.08
N ALA A 114 -8.96 -27.78 8.83
CA ALA A 114 -9.97 -26.94 9.45
C ALA A 114 -11.15 -27.81 9.91
N ARG A 115 -11.78 -27.42 11.01
CA ARG A 115 -12.98 -28.08 11.49
C ARG A 115 -14.21 -27.36 10.97
N VAL A 116 -15.07 -28.09 10.29
CA VAL A 116 -16.40 -27.60 9.91
C VAL A 116 -17.27 -27.47 11.15
N THR A 117 -17.91 -26.32 11.30
CA THR A 117 -18.74 -25.99 12.45
C THR A 117 -20.13 -25.52 12.00
N SER A 118 -21.10 -25.49 12.93
CA SER A 118 -22.43 -24.95 12.72
C SER A 118 -22.65 -23.68 13.56
N THR A 119 -23.63 -22.89 13.19
CA THR A 119 -24.14 -21.77 13.97
C THR A 119 -25.07 -22.24 15.10
N THR A 120 -25.58 -23.46 15.01
CA THR A 120 -26.49 -24.08 15.98
C THR A 120 -25.70 -25.01 16.92
N VAL A 121 -25.95 -24.90 18.21
CA VAL A 121 -25.31 -25.77 19.22
C VAL A 121 -25.82 -27.20 19.05
N ASN A 122 -24.89 -28.16 19.06
CA ASN A 122 -25.17 -29.60 18.89
C ASN A 122 -25.80 -29.98 17.54
N ASP A 123 -25.54 -29.19 16.52
CA ASP A 123 -25.95 -29.54 15.16
C ASP A 123 -25.13 -30.73 14.64
N THR A 124 -25.82 -31.68 14.03
CA THR A 124 -25.18 -32.86 13.41
C THR A 124 -24.52 -32.49 12.06
N TYR A 125 -24.96 -31.42 11.43
CA TYR A 125 -24.52 -31.01 10.11
C TYR A 125 -23.70 -29.74 10.18
N GLY A 126 -22.70 -29.63 9.29
CA GLY A 126 -21.97 -28.37 9.13
C GLY A 126 -22.86 -27.29 8.48
N HIS A 127 -22.67 -26.06 8.90
CA HIS A 127 -23.39 -24.93 8.30
C HIS A 127 -22.91 -24.70 6.86
N ILE A 128 -23.89 -24.61 5.95
CA ILE A 128 -23.71 -24.24 4.55
C ILE A 128 -24.59 -23.03 4.31
N ASP A 129 -24.03 -21.94 3.83
CA ASP A 129 -24.81 -20.75 3.48
C ASP A 129 -25.45 -20.86 2.09
N LYS A 130 -26.24 -19.85 1.71
CA LYS A 130 -26.91 -19.80 0.41
C LYS A 130 -25.96 -19.82 -0.79
N ASP A 131 -24.69 -19.47 -0.60
CA ASP A 131 -23.64 -19.43 -1.62
C ASP A 131 -22.77 -20.70 -1.61
N GLY A 132 -23.13 -21.72 -0.82
CA GLY A 132 -22.43 -22.98 -0.73
C GLY A 132 -21.16 -22.96 0.11
N ARG A 133 -20.95 -21.94 0.95
CA ARG A 133 -19.75 -21.79 1.79
C ARG A 133 -19.94 -22.51 3.13
N TYR A 134 -18.90 -23.20 3.59
CA TYR A 134 -18.84 -23.82 4.89
C TYR A 134 -18.30 -22.87 5.96
N ARG A 135 -18.84 -22.96 7.17
CA ARG A 135 -18.25 -22.34 8.34
C ARG A 135 -17.16 -23.24 8.92
N VAL A 136 -15.96 -22.69 9.06
CA VAL A 136 -14.78 -23.42 9.58
C VAL A 136 -14.13 -22.66 10.74
N ASN A 137 -13.50 -23.42 11.64
CA ASN A 137 -12.65 -22.93 12.73
C ASN A 137 -11.26 -23.54 12.60
#